data_8c7f71fedcbc3866e0a0c913c636fa22
#
_entry.id   8c7f71fedcbc3866e0a0c913c636fa22
#
_cell.length_a   1.000
_cell.length_b   1.000
_cell.length_c   1.000
_cell.angle_alpha   90.00
_cell.angle_beta   90.00
_cell.angle_gamma   90.00
#
_symmetry.space_group_name_H-M   'P 1'
#
loop_
_entity.id
_entity.type
_entity.pdbx_description
1 polymer ?
#
loop_
_entity_poly.entity_id
_entity_poly.type
_entity_poly.pdbx_seq_one_letter_code
_entity_poly.pdbx_strand_id
1 'polypeptide(L)'
;AVCLGISSVAALGVIIVPAMITPSLTFVVYGSIADTSIGGLFIAGLLPEIIMGIGLMIVVLVVGRKSDLKTLPKASKKERWAAFKDAFWGLMMPVIILGGIYGGIFTPTEAAAVSVVYGLFVGVFIYKKIRFKEFYAILTDTTSTTATVMFITMEASLFAYVLTRRRHDQQRTAPGRQDPDRGGDG
;
A
#
# COMPACT_ATOMS: atom_id res chain seq x y z
N ALA A 1 -20.67 -19.41 17.14
CA ALA A 1 -20.11 -19.60 15.78
C ALA A 1 -20.36 -18.37 14.88
N VAL A 2 -21.60 -17.82 14.89
CA VAL A 2 -21.97 -16.66 14.04
C VAL A 2 -21.26 -15.36 14.46
N CYS A 3 -21.13 -15.09 15.77
CA CYS A 3 -20.39 -13.94 16.27
C CYS A 3 -18.90 -13.99 15.89
N LEU A 4 -18.29 -15.18 15.86
CA LEU A 4 -16.92 -15.38 15.40
C LEU A 4 -16.77 -15.09 13.89
N GLY A 5 -17.77 -15.47 13.09
CA GLY A 5 -17.75 -15.24 11.63
C GLY A 5 -17.79 -13.76 11.25
N ILE A 6 -18.65 -12.97 11.91
CA ILE A 6 -18.76 -11.53 11.62
C ILE A 6 -17.59 -10.75 12.21
N SER A 7 -17.14 -11.11 13.40
CA SER A 7 -15.89 -10.57 13.97
C SER A 7 -14.72 -10.84 13.04
N SER A 8 -14.65 -12.04 12.43
CA SER A 8 -13.61 -12.38 11.45
C SER A 8 -13.73 -11.59 10.14
N VAL A 9 -14.94 -11.40 9.62
CA VAL A 9 -15.17 -10.60 8.39
C VAL A 9 -14.89 -9.12 8.64
N ALA A 10 -15.32 -8.57 9.77
CA ALA A 10 -14.98 -7.21 10.16
C ALA A 10 -13.48 -7.03 10.42
N ALA A 11 -12.83 -8.00 11.07
CA ALA A 11 -11.39 -8.00 11.28
C ALA A 11 -10.62 -8.12 9.95
N LEU A 12 -11.06 -8.98 9.03
CA LEU A 12 -10.49 -9.07 7.69
C LEU A 12 -10.66 -7.75 6.93
N GLY A 13 -11.83 -7.10 7.00
CA GLY A 13 -12.07 -5.80 6.41
C GLY A 13 -11.14 -4.73 6.98
N VAL A 14 -10.94 -4.70 8.29
CA VAL A 14 -10.02 -3.76 8.96
C VAL A 14 -8.55 -4.02 8.61
N ILE A 15 -8.17 -5.27 8.31
CA ILE A 15 -6.79 -5.63 7.95
C ILE A 15 -6.54 -5.41 6.44
N ILE A 16 -7.50 -5.81 5.60
CA ILE A 16 -7.34 -5.78 4.14
C ILE A 16 -7.47 -4.35 3.59
N VAL A 17 -8.42 -3.56 4.10
CA VAL A 17 -8.68 -2.21 3.59
C VAL A 17 -7.46 -1.29 3.70
N PRO A 18 -6.73 -1.20 4.83
CA PRO A 18 -5.53 -0.38 4.91
C PRO A 18 -4.37 -0.87 4.03
N ALA A 19 -4.30 -2.19 3.78
CA ALA A 19 -3.26 -2.75 2.91
C ALA A 19 -3.51 -2.47 1.42
N MET A 20 -4.73 -2.14 1.06
CA MET A 20 -5.17 -1.86 -0.31
C MET A 20 -5.33 -0.37 -0.61
N ILE A 21 -5.51 0.46 0.44
CA ILE A 21 -5.64 1.90 0.27
C ILE A 21 -4.25 2.50 -0.04
N THR A 22 -4.18 3.30 -1.09
CA THR A 22 -2.99 4.09 -1.42
C THR A 22 -2.59 5.03 -0.26
N PRO A 23 -1.29 5.14 0.03
CA PRO A 23 -0.11 4.61 -0.66
C PRO A 23 0.17 3.14 -0.31
N SER A 24 0.03 2.25 -1.30
CA SER A 24 0.29 0.82 -1.13
C SER A 24 1.76 0.49 -1.36
N LEU A 25 2.34 -0.30 -0.46
CA LEU A 25 3.70 -0.82 -0.59
C LEU A 25 3.88 -1.58 -1.92
N THR A 26 2.86 -2.32 -2.35
CA THR A 26 2.87 -3.09 -3.60
C THR A 26 3.08 -2.21 -4.82
N PHE A 27 2.45 -1.04 -4.88
CA PHE A 27 2.63 -0.09 -5.99
C PHE A 27 4.01 0.55 -5.99
N VAL A 28 4.59 0.79 -4.82
CA VAL A 28 5.97 1.30 -4.71
C VAL A 28 6.97 0.26 -5.23
N VAL A 29 6.84 -0.98 -4.78
CA VAL A 29 7.72 -2.10 -5.21
C VAL A 29 7.57 -2.35 -6.71
N TYR A 30 6.34 -2.42 -7.21
CA TYR A 30 6.08 -2.60 -8.64
C TYR A 30 6.65 -1.44 -9.47
N GLY A 31 6.40 -0.21 -9.06
CA GLY A 31 6.90 0.98 -9.76
C GLY A 31 8.41 1.04 -9.84
N SER A 32 9.11 0.60 -8.79
CA SER A 32 10.58 0.56 -8.77
C SER A 32 11.18 -0.55 -9.66
N ILE A 33 10.49 -1.71 -9.78
CA ILE A 33 10.95 -2.81 -10.64
C ILE A 33 10.61 -2.55 -12.11
N ALA A 34 9.42 -1.98 -12.37
CA ALA A 34 8.91 -1.73 -13.73
C ALA A 34 9.36 -0.38 -14.30
N ASP A 35 10.14 0.38 -13.56
CA ASP A 35 10.61 1.73 -13.91
C ASP A 35 9.45 2.66 -14.35
N THR A 36 8.35 2.60 -13.58
CA THR A 36 7.10 3.31 -13.86
C THR A 36 6.82 4.33 -12.77
N SER A 37 6.12 5.41 -13.13
CA SER A 37 5.76 6.48 -12.17
C SER A 37 4.91 5.94 -11.02
N ILE A 38 5.46 5.95 -9.81
CA ILE A 38 4.79 5.51 -8.58
C ILE A 38 3.56 6.40 -8.29
N GLY A 39 3.66 7.72 -8.52
CA GLY A 39 2.52 8.63 -8.39
C GLY A 39 1.39 8.29 -9.37
N GLY A 40 1.73 7.95 -10.62
CA GLY A 40 0.76 7.48 -11.62
C GLY A 40 0.06 6.19 -11.19
N LEU A 41 0.80 5.24 -10.59
CA LEU A 41 0.23 4.00 -10.05
C LEU A 41 -0.74 4.26 -8.88
N PHE A 42 -0.45 5.22 -8.02
CA PHE A 42 -1.35 5.60 -6.94
C PHE A 42 -2.68 6.18 -7.47
N ILE A 43 -2.63 7.02 -8.52
CA ILE A 43 -3.85 7.54 -9.17
C ILE A 43 -4.64 6.41 -9.83
N ALA A 44 -3.96 5.53 -10.55
CA ALA A 44 -4.61 4.39 -11.21
C ALA A 44 -5.26 3.41 -10.21
N GLY A 45 -4.65 3.25 -9.03
CA GLY A 45 -5.17 2.41 -7.94
C GLY A 45 -6.42 2.95 -7.27
N LEU A 46 -6.61 4.26 -7.26
CA LEU A 46 -7.70 4.91 -6.53
C LEU A 46 -9.09 4.41 -6.95
N LEU A 47 -9.32 4.24 -8.23
CA LEU A 47 -10.62 3.77 -8.75
C LEU A 47 -10.94 2.33 -8.35
N PRO A 48 -10.05 1.34 -8.55
CA PRO A 48 -10.24 -0.02 -8.04
C PRO A 48 -10.44 -0.09 -6.52
N GLU A 49 -9.70 0.70 -5.77
CA GLU A 49 -9.79 0.75 -4.30
C GLU A 49 -11.14 1.24 -3.81
N ILE A 50 -11.70 2.28 -4.44
CA ILE A 50 -13.04 2.77 -4.14
C ILE A 50 -14.10 1.69 -4.43
N ILE A 51 -13.99 1.01 -5.57
CA ILE A 51 -14.91 -0.08 -5.95
C ILE A 51 -14.85 -1.22 -4.93
N MET A 52 -13.64 -1.62 -4.53
CA MET A 52 -13.43 -2.65 -3.52
C MET A 52 -13.96 -2.24 -2.15
N GLY A 53 -13.71 -0.98 -1.74
CA GLY A 53 -14.23 -0.43 -0.49
C GLY A 53 -15.76 -0.46 -0.45
N ILE A 54 -16.43 -0.07 -1.53
CA ILE A 54 -17.89 -0.16 -1.66
C ILE A 54 -18.35 -1.62 -1.61
N GLY A 55 -17.68 -2.52 -2.32
CA GLY A 55 -17.98 -3.96 -2.30
C GLY A 55 -17.90 -4.56 -0.91
N LEU A 56 -16.83 -4.26 -0.17
CA LEU A 56 -16.67 -4.70 1.22
C LEU A 56 -17.74 -4.12 2.13
N MET A 57 -18.10 -2.85 1.94
CA MET A 57 -19.18 -2.22 2.70
C MET A 57 -20.51 -2.91 2.48
N ILE A 58 -20.84 -3.28 1.24
CA ILE A 58 -22.04 -4.03 0.90
C ILE A 58 -22.03 -5.41 1.58
N VAL A 59 -20.91 -6.14 1.51
CA VAL A 59 -20.77 -7.46 2.16
C VAL A 59 -20.98 -7.34 3.67
N VAL A 60 -20.36 -6.37 4.34
CA VAL A 60 -20.52 -6.15 5.77
C VAL A 60 -21.97 -5.82 6.13
N LEU A 61 -22.64 -4.99 5.31
CA LEU A 61 -24.05 -4.66 5.52
C LEU A 61 -24.99 -5.87 5.33
N VAL A 62 -24.76 -6.69 4.30
CA VAL A 62 -25.57 -7.87 4.03
C VAL A 62 -25.38 -8.93 5.11
N VAL A 63 -24.13 -9.21 5.48
CA VAL A 63 -23.81 -10.19 6.53
C VAL A 63 -24.29 -9.69 7.89
N GLY A 64 -24.10 -8.41 8.20
CA GLY A 64 -24.55 -7.79 9.44
C GLY A 64 -26.07 -7.79 9.61
N ARG A 65 -26.84 -7.62 8.51
CA ARG A 65 -28.31 -7.71 8.54
C ARG A 65 -28.83 -9.13 8.74
N LYS A 66 -28.12 -10.14 8.23
CA LYS A 66 -28.49 -11.56 8.39
C LYS A 66 -28.16 -12.13 9.76
N SER A 67 -27.29 -11.47 10.48
CA SER A 67 -26.85 -11.89 11.80
C SER A 67 -27.60 -11.07 12.84
N ASP A 68 -28.26 -11.75 13.75
CA ASP A 68 -28.98 -11.16 14.90
C ASP A 68 -27.97 -10.60 15.93
N LEU A 69 -27.12 -9.67 15.44
CA LEU A 69 -26.12 -9.01 16.25
C LEU A 69 -26.81 -7.96 17.11
N LYS A 70 -26.63 -8.04 18.41
CA LYS A 70 -26.90 -6.93 19.31
C LYS A 70 -26.09 -5.72 18.83
N THR A 71 -26.72 -4.85 18.08
CA THR A 71 -26.13 -3.59 17.66
C THR A 71 -25.81 -2.77 18.90
N LEU A 72 -24.57 -2.35 19.02
CA LEU A 72 -24.19 -1.35 20.02
C LEU A 72 -25.08 -0.10 19.87
N PRO A 73 -25.47 0.55 20.95
CA PRO A 73 -26.28 1.76 20.86
C PRO A 73 -25.59 2.78 19.97
N LYS A 74 -26.37 3.48 19.17
CA LYS A 74 -25.84 4.49 18.24
C LYS A 74 -25.03 5.53 19.01
N ALA A 75 -23.74 5.64 18.66
CA ALA A 75 -22.86 6.64 19.23
C ALA A 75 -23.46 8.06 19.07
N SER A 76 -23.47 8.82 20.15
CA SER A 76 -23.92 10.21 20.17
C SER A 76 -23.12 11.06 19.17
N LYS A 77 -23.73 12.13 18.66
CA LYS A 77 -23.03 13.10 17.77
C LYS A 77 -21.73 13.62 18.42
N LYS A 78 -21.75 13.81 19.74
CA LYS A 78 -20.59 14.28 20.52
C LYS A 78 -19.47 13.23 20.55
N GLU A 79 -19.79 11.95 20.72
CA GLU A 79 -18.82 10.86 20.70
C GLU A 79 -18.22 10.65 19.31
N ARG A 80 -19.04 10.78 18.26
CA ARG A 80 -18.56 10.68 16.86
C ARG A 80 -17.61 11.82 16.53
N TRP A 81 -17.91 13.04 17.00
CA TRP A 81 -17.03 14.19 16.80
C TRP A 81 -15.74 14.08 17.59
N ALA A 82 -15.78 13.56 18.81
CA ALA A 82 -14.59 13.27 19.60
C ALA A 82 -13.69 12.22 18.92
N ALA A 83 -14.28 11.12 18.46
CA ALA A 83 -13.57 10.08 17.72
C ALA A 83 -12.95 10.59 16.40
N PHE A 84 -13.67 11.46 15.67
CA PHE A 84 -13.13 12.10 14.47
C PHE A 84 -11.93 13.00 14.79
N LYS A 85 -12.02 13.76 15.88
CA LYS A 85 -10.94 14.65 16.32
C LYS A 85 -9.69 13.85 16.75
N ASP A 86 -9.89 12.71 17.38
CA ASP A 86 -8.82 11.80 17.75
C ASP A 86 -8.18 11.14 16.49
N ALA A 87 -8.99 10.75 15.52
CA ALA A 87 -8.50 10.16 14.28
C ALA A 87 -7.90 11.18 13.30
N PHE A 88 -8.18 12.47 13.48
CA PHE A 88 -7.82 13.54 12.53
C PHE A 88 -6.33 13.56 12.19
N TRP A 89 -5.48 13.46 13.20
CA TRP A 89 -4.03 13.47 13.00
C TRP A 89 -3.53 12.25 12.21
N GLY A 90 -4.14 11.09 12.43
CA GLY A 90 -3.85 9.91 11.61
C GLY A 90 -4.33 10.04 10.17
N LEU A 91 -5.51 10.64 9.96
CA LEU A 91 -6.09 10.87 8.63
C LEU A 91 -5.32 11.94 7.82
N MET A 92 -4.60 12.83 8.49
CA MET A 92 -3.76 13.82 7.82
C MET A 92 -2.53 13.20 7.15
N MET A 93 -2.07 12.01 7.58
CA MET A 93 -0.88 11.36 7.02
C MET A 93 -1.04 11.02 5.53
N PRO A 94 -2.07 10.29 5.09
CA PRO A 94 -2.32 10.07 3.66
C PRO A 94 -2.47 11.37 2.86
N VAL A 95 -3.12 12.39 3.44
CA VAL A 95 -3.32 13.70 2.79
C VAL A 95 -1.97 14.39 2.55
N ILE A 96 -1.06 14.36 3.52
CA ILE A 96 0.28 14.94 3.39
C ILE A 96 1.09 14.19 2.32
N ILE A 97 1.07 12.86 2.34
CA ILE A 97 1.82 12.03 1.39
C ILE A 97 1.31 12.25 -0.04
N LEU A 98 0.02 11.99 -0.25
CA LEU A 98 -0.59 12.09 -1.59
C LEU A 98 -0.64 13.53 -2.09
N GLY A 99 -0.99 14.48 -1.23
CA GLY A 99 -0.98 15.89 -1.55
C GLY A 99 0.40 16.42 -1.93
N GLY A 100 1.44 15.96 -1.23
CA GLY A 100 2.83 16.32 -1.54
C GLY A 100 3.33 15.72 -2.85
N ILE A 101 3.00 14.45 -3.14
CA ILE A 101 3.37 13.78 -4.39
C ILE A 101 2.61 14.37 -5.57
N TYR A 102 1.29 14.55 -5.47
CA TYR A 102 0.47 15.08 -6.57
C TYR A 102 0.66 16.58 -6.77
N GLY A 103 1.00 17.30 -5.72
CA GLY A 103 1.40 18.70 -5.81
C GLY A 103 2.79 18.91 -6.40
N GLY A 104 3.53 17.85 -6.70
CA GLY A 104 4.89 17.91 -7.23
C GLY A 104 5.93 18.47 -6.26
N ILE A 105 5.59 18.52 -4.95
CA ILE A 105 6.46 19.04 -3.89
C ILE A 105 7.47 17.97 -3.46
N PHE A 106 7.03 16.71 -3.41
CA PHE A 106 7.81 15.57 -2.94
C PHE A 106 7.86 14.45 -3.97
N THR A 107 9.01 13.85 -4.10
CA THR A 107 9.14 12.51 -4.69
C THR A 107 8.54 11.47 -3.71
N PRO A 108 8.16 10.27 -4.17
CA PRO A 108 7.65 9.21 -3.28
C PRO A 108 8.60 8.86 -2.13
N THR A 109 9.92 8.93 -2.37
CA THR A 109 10.95 8.67 -1.35
C THR A 109 11.00 9.78 -0.30
N GLU A 110 10.91 11.04 -0.71
CA GLU A 110 10.86 12.18 0.21
C GLU A 110 9.55 12.17 1.01
N ALA A 111 8.43 11.85 0.37
CA ALA A 111 7.14 11.72 1.05
C ALA A 111 7.18 10.62 2.13
N ALA A 112 7.89 9.50 1.87
CA ALA A 112 8.11 8.47 2.88
C ALA A 112 8.90 9.00 4.08
N ALA A 113 9.99 9.75 3.86
CA ALA A 113 10.78 10.37 4.93
C ALA A 113 9.94 11.35 5.74
N VAL A 114 9.17 12.22 5.09
CA VAL A 114 8.25 13.17 5.73
C VAL A 114 7.20 12.44 6.57
N SER A 115 6.65 11.32 6.06
CA SER A 115 5.65 10.53 6.79
C SER A 115 6.20 9.91 8.07
N VAL A 116 7.47 9.45 8.07
CA VAL A 116 8.13 8.93 9.27
C VAL A 116 8.28 10.03 10.33
N VAL A 117 8.77 11.19 9.93
CA VAL A 117 8.92 12.35 10.85
C VAL A 117 7.57 12.78 11.41
N TYR A 118 6.56 12.90 10.54
CA TYR A 118 5.20 13.24 10.95
C TYR A 118 4.60 12.19 11.90
N GLY A 119 4.72 10.91 11.57
CA GLY A 119 4.21 9.81 12.39
C GLY A 119 4.85 9.75 13.78
N LEU A 120 6.17 9.97 13.86
CA LEU A 120 6.88 10.08 15.13
C LEU A 120 6.42 11.29 15.93
N PHE A 121 6.29 12.45 15.29
CA PHE A 121 5.80 13.66 15.95
C PHE A 121 4.41 13.45 16.55
N VAL A 122 3.47 12.95 15.76
CA VAL A 122 2.10 12.68 16.21
C VAL A 122 2.06 11.61 17.31
N GLY A 123 2.81 10.52 17.14
CA GLY A 123 2.85 9.40 18.09
C GLY A 123 3.45 9.77 19.46
N VAL A 124 4.50 10.60 19.46
CA VAL A 124 5.20 11.02 20.69
C VAL A 124 4.51 12.20 21.36
N PHE A 125 4.17 13.26 20.61
CA PHE A 125 3.71 14.52 21.19
C PHE A 125 2.18 14.59 21.33
N ILE A 126 1.42 14.07 20.35
CA ILE A 126 -0.04 14.19 20.34
C ILE A 126 -0.67 12.99 21.04
N TYR A 127 -0.38 11.79 20.57
CA TYR A 127 -0.95 10.57 21.18
C TYR A 127 -0.21 10.11 22.42
N LYS A 128 1.04 10.52 22.60
CA LYS A 128 1.88 10.17 23.77
C LYS A 128 1.93 8.65 24.04
N LYS A 129 1.79 7.84 23.00
CA LYS A 129 1.77 6.39 23.08
C LYS A 129 3.12 5.75 22.77
N ILE A 130 4.01 6.46 22.08
CA ILE A 130 5.33 5.92 21.73
C ILE A 130 6.31 6.21 22.87
N ARG A 131 6.67 5.17 23.63
CA ARG A 131 7.74 5.17 24.61
C ARG A 131 9.01 4.58 23.98
N PHE A 132 10.15 4.77 24.62
CA PHE A 132 11.44 4.26 24.12
C PHE A 132 11.41 2.74 23.84
N LYS A 133 10.73 1.95 24.65
CA LYS A 133 10.60 0.51 24.47
C LYS A 133 9.77 0.16 23.22
N GLU A 134 8.70 0.89 22.99
CA GLU A 134 7.82 0.73 21.83
C GLU A 134 8.51 1.20 20.54
N PHE A 135 9.30 2.28 20.63
CA PHE A 135 10.09 2.75 19.50
C PHE A 135 11.11 1.70 19.04
N TYR A 136 11.82 1.05 19.98
CA TYR A 136 12.73 -0.03 19.64
C TYR A 136 12.00 -1.24 19.00
N ALA A 137 10.84 -1.61 19.54
CA ALA A 137 10.01 -2.69 18.98
C ALA A 137 9.56 -2.36 17.55
N ILE A 138 9.12 -1.12 17.29
CA ILE A 138 8.74 -0.65 15.95
C ILE A 138 9.94 -0.72 14.99
N LEU A 139 11.12 -0.29 15.41
CA LEU A 139 12.33 -0.39 14.58
C LEU A 139 12.68 -1.82 14.20
N THR A 140 12.62 -2.74 15.17
CA THR A 140 12.90 -4.17 14.94
C THR A 140 11.91 -4.80 13.97
N ASP A 141 10.62 -4.52 14.15
CA ASP A 141 9.55 -5.03 13.30
C ASP A 141 9.66 -4.45 11.88
N THR A 142 9.89 -3.15 11.77
CA THR A 142 10.11 -2.47 10.49
C THR A 142 11.34 -3.04 9.76
N THR A 143 12.44 -3.29 10.47
CA THR A 143 13.63 -3.88 9.88
C THR A 143 13.37 -5.26 9.32
N SER A 144 12.67 -6.11 10.06
CA SER A 144 12.30 -7.46 9.64
C SER A 144 11.39 -7.44 8.38
N THR A 145 10.38 -6.57 8.40
CA THR A 145 9.48 -6.39 7.26
C THR A 145 10.22 -5.87 6.03
N THR A 146 11.08 -4.86 6.20
CA THR A 146 11.89 -4.30 5.12
C THR A 146 12.83 -5.33 4.53
N ALA A 147 13.50 -6.12 5.36
CA ALA A 147 14.38 -7.19 4.90
C ALA A 147 13.63 -8.22 4.03
N THR A 148 12.43 -8.62 4.46
CA THR A 148 11.58 -9.55 3.71
C THR A 148 11.17 -8.96 2.35
N VAL A 149 10.73 -7.71 2.32
CA VAL A 149 10.35 -7.03 1.06
C VAL A 149 11.54 -6.89 0.12
N MET A 150 12.70 -6.50 0.63
CA MET A 150 13.94 -6.39 -0.16
C MET A 150 14.35 -7.73 -0.75
N PHE A 151 14.25 -8.82 0.01
CA PHE A 151 14.55 -10.16 -0.47
C PHE A 151 13.63 -10.57 -1.63
N ILE A 152 12.31 -10.40 -1.47
CA ILE A 152 11.33 -10.71 -2.52
C ILE A 152 11.57 -9.84 -3.76
N THR A 153 11.87 -8.57 -3.58
CA THR A 153 12.15 -7.63 -4.68
C THR A 153 13.40 -8.04 -5.46
N MET A 154 14.44 -8.48 -4.76
CA MET A 154 15.68 -8.97 -5.37
C MET A 154 15.45 -10.23 -6.21
N GLU A 155 14.68 -11.20 -5.68
CA GLU A 155 14.33 -12.41 -6.43
C GLU A 155 13.49 -12.08 -7.67
N ALA A 156 12.48 -11.20 -7.54
CA ALA A 156 11.65 -10.79 -8.67
C ALA A 156 12.47 -10.08 -9.76
N SER A 157 13.40 -9.23 -9.37
CA SER A 157 14.29 -8.52 -10.31
C SER A 157 15.24 -9.47 -11.04
N LEU A 158 15.80 -10.45 -10.33
CA LEU A 158 16.64 -11.48 -10.93
C LEU A 158 15.85 -12.32 -11.95
N PHE A 159 14.63 -12.72 -11.59
CA PHE A 159 13.75 -13.47 -12.47
C PHE A 159 13.38 -12.66 -13.74
N ALA A 160 13.03 -11.41 -13.59
CA ALA A 160 12.75 -10.50 -14.71
C ALA A 160 13.97 -10.36 -15.64
N TYR A 161 15.17 -10.21 -15.08
CA TYR A 161 16.41 -10.14 -15.86
C TYR A 161 16.66 -11.42 -16.68
N VAL A 162 16.51 -12.60 -16.06
CA VAL A 162 16.69 -13.88 -16.75
C VAL A 162 15.68 -14.07 -17.89
N LEU A 163 14.40 -13.71 -17.67
CA LEU A 163 13.37 -13.77 -18.71
C LEU A 163 13.65 -12.83 -19.89
N THR A 164 14.09 -11.62 -19.59
CA THR A 164 14.41 -10.62 -20.63
C THR A 164 15.59 -11.08 -21.46
N ARG A 165 16.62 -11.63 -20.83
CA ARG A 165 17.79 -12.17 -21.56
C ARG A 165 17.41 -13.33 -22.47
N ARG A 166 16.59 -14.29 -22.00
CA ARG A 166 16.10 -15.39 -22.83
C ARG A 166 15.30 -14.91 -24.04
N ARG A 167 14.49 -13.87 -23.89
CA ARG A 167 13.75 -13.27 -25.01
C ARG A 167 14.69 -12.69 -26.05
N HIS A 168 15.72 -11.96 -25.65
CA HIS A 168 16.71 -11.41 -26.56
C HIS A 168 17.48 -12.50 -27.33
N ASP A 169 17.87 -13.57 -26.65
CA ASP A 169 18.57 -14.70 -27.29
C ASP A 169 17.67 -15.43 -28.30
N GLN A 170 16.39 -15.64 -27.98
CA GLN A 170 15.42 -16.22 -28.90
C GLN A 170 15.15 -15.34 -30.13
N GLN A 171 15.14 -14.02 -29.97
CA GLN A 171 14.98 -13.08 -31.08
C GLN A 171 16.22 -13.05 -32.00
N ARG A 172 17.40 -13.28 -31.45
CA ARG A 172 18.66 -13.37 -32.24
C ARG A 172 18.78 -14.69 -32.99
N THR A 173 18.25 -15.77 -32.45
CA THR A 173 18.32 -17.12 -33.04
C THR A 173 17.12 -17.48 -33.92
N ALA A 174 16.10 -16.61 -34.01
CA ALA A 174 14.95 -16.84 -34.89
C ALA A 174 15.38 -16.82 -36.36
N PRO A 175 15.21 -17.91 -37.12
CA PRO A 175 15.58 -18.00 -38.51
C PRO A 175 14.68 -17.06 -39.34
N GLY A 176 15.23 -16.02 -39.93
CA GLY A 176 14.52 -15.11 -40.83
C GLY A 176 14.77 -13.61 -40.55
N ARG A 177 15.50 -13.22 -39.52
CA ARG A 177 15.91 -11.82 -39.34
C ARG A 177 17.28 -11.63 -39.98
N GLN A 178 17.28 -11.15 -41.24
CA GLN A 178 18.49 -10.64 -41.91
C GLN A 178 19.06 -9.53 -41.02
N ASP A 179 20.28 -9.69 -40.60
CA ASP A 179 21.08 -8.69 -39.89
C ASP A 179 21.26 -7.50 -40.88
N PRO A 180 20.73 -6.29 -40.58
CA PRO A 180 20.85 -5.16 -41.47
C PRO A 180 22.31 -4.74 -41.75
N ASP A 181 23.24 -5.23 -40.94
CA ASP A 181 24.65 -4.85 -40.96
C ASP A 181 25.53 -5.80 -41.82
N ARG A 182 24.94 -6.85 -42.44
CA ARG A 182 25.68 -7.79 -43.33
C ARG A 182 25.64 -7.43 -44.81
N GLY A 183 25.11 -6.26 -45.16
CA GLY A 183 24.92 -5.80 -46.54
C GLY A 183 25.87 -4.73 -47.06
N GLY A 184 27.02 -4.48 -46.42
CA GLY A 184 27.87 -3.35 -46.72
C GLY A 184 29.30 -3.64 -47.21
N ASP A 185 29.62 -4.85 -47.66
CA ASP A 185 30.94 -5.09 -48.28
C ASP A 185 30.76 -5.83 -49.63
N GLY A 186 30.56 -5.00 -50.69
CA GLY A 186 30.57 -5.43 -52.07
C GLY A 186 30.83 -4.25 -53.00
#